data_610a63c6a038cf1947935af14b1e7f40
#
_entry.id   610a63c6a038cf1947935af14b1e7f40
#
_cell.length_a   1.000
_cell.length_b   1.000
_cell.length_c   1.000
_cell.angle_alpha   90.00
_cell.angle_beta   90.00
_cell.angle_gamma   90.00
#
_symmetry.space_group_name_H-M   'P 1'
#
loop_
_entity.id
_entity.type
_entity.pdbx_description
1 polymer ?
#
loop_
_entity_poly.entity_id
_entity_poly.type
_entity_poly.pdbx_seq_one_letter_code
_entity_poly.pdbx_strand_id
1 'polypeptide(L)'
;MNSVFSLLPSRLDAGALKDYHPFKPFITRRHTVTSVEQLCSLPDNAMEIVVEPSTCNEENAGVVDLSRFHSLKSFRVGDCSLYHATTLLVRGLESLQFVDIGMNCMKGNEKDSCLSVTDCSSLLSLNIGACSFCDYVKCDLRSVDRSCG
;
A
#
# COMPACT_ATOMS: atom_id res chain seq x y z
N MET A 1 -20.14 -38.23 -6.58
CA MET A 1 -19.45 -37.50 -6.30
C MET A 1 -18.78 -37.15 -6.33
N ASN A 2 -19.30 -37.50 -6.47
CA ASN A 2 -18.65 -36.59 -6.18
C ASN A 2 -17.83 -36.61 -6.05
N SER A 3 -17.79 -37.10 -5.95
CA SER A 3 -16.99 -36.48 -5.51
C SER A 3 -16.11 -36.57 -5.49
N VAL A 4 -16.17 -37.21 -5.58
CA VAL A 4 -15.27 -36.77 -5.28
C VAL A 4 -14.99 -36.55 -5.45
N PHE A 5 -15.70 -36.84 -5.53
CA PHE A 5 -15.52 -36.03 -5.34
C PHE A 5 -15.49 -36.04 -5.14
N SER A 6 -15.95 -36.83 -4.99
CA SER A 6 -15.91 -36.34 -4.36
C SER A 6 -15.43 -36.57 -3.86
N LEU A 7 -15.44 -37.21 -3.60
CA LEU A 7 -14.83 -36.91 -2.91
C LEU A 7 -14.60 -36.52 -2.48
N LEU A 8 -15.42 -36.63 -2.56
CA LEU A 8 -15.38 -35.76 -2.17
C LEU A 8 -16.09 -35.52 -2.06
N PRO A 9 -16.83 -35.55 -1.76
CA PRO A 9 -17.62 -35.20 -1.67
C PRO A 9 -18.30 -34.74 -2.03
N SER A 10 -19.21 -34.81 -2.27
CA SER A 10 -19.61 -33.92 -2.38
C SER A 10 -20.08 -33.49 -1.82
N ARG A 11 -20.17 -33.85 -1.17
CA ARG A 11 -20.27 -33.08 -0.58
C ARG A 11 -19.64 -32.42 -0.19
N LEU A 12 -19.22 -33.07 -0.32
CA LEU A 12 -18.58 -31.79 -0.12
C LEU A 12 -19.33 -30.76 -0.82
N ASP A 13 -19.87 -29.83 -0.15
CA ASP A 13 -20.52 -28.78 -0.86
C ASP A 13 -19.49 -27.72 -1.25
N ALA A 14 -19.84 -26.86 -2.21
CA ALA A 14 -18.93 -25.89 -2.74
C ALA A 14 -18.53 -24.87 -1.70
N GLY A 15 -19.44 -24.53 -0.81
CA GLY A 15 -19.13 -23.56 0.23
C GLY A 15 -18.07 -24.06 1.20
N ALA A 16 -18.21 -25.31 1.62
CA ALA A 16 -17.25 -25.86 2.55
C ALA A 16 -15.89 -25.98 1.94
N LEU A 17 -15.82 -26.35 0.67
CA LEU A 17 -14.54 -26.43 -0.02
C LEU A 17 -13.91 -25.07 -0.17
N LYS A 18 -14.73 -24.07 -0.40
CA LYS A 18 -14.23 -22.75 -0.55
C LYS A 18 -13.57 -22.25 0.71
N ASP A 19 -14.17 -22.57 1.85
CA ASP A 19 -13.62 -22.16 3.13
C ASP A 19 -12.45 -23.00 3.55
N TYR A 20 -12.50 -24.26 3.23
CA TYR A 20 -11.37 -25.12 3.52
C TYR A 20 -10.41 -25.07 2.36
N HIS A 21 -9.35 -24.35 2.52
CA HIS A 21 -8.40 -24.17 1.45
C HIS A 21 -7.00 -24.25 2.03
N PRO A 22 -6.25 -25.31 1.70
CA PRO A 22 -4.93 -25.47 2.28
C PRO A 22 -3.97 -24.34 1.94
N PHE A 23 -4.31 -23.55 0.92
CA PHE A 23 -3.47 -22.44 0.51
C PHE A 23 -3.90 -21.10 1.08
N LYS A 24 -4.82 -21.15 2.03
CA LYS A 24 -5.29 -19.92 2.62
C LYS A 24 -4.16 -19.01 3.14
N PRO A 25 -3.11 -19.55 3.76
CA PRO A 25 -2.01 -18.70 4.20
C PRO A 25 -1.31 -17.96 3.08
N PHE A 26 -1.48 -18.40 1.85
CA PHE A 26 -0.86 -17.75 0.72
C PHE A 26 -1.72 -16.70 0.06
N ILE A 27 -2.94 -16.52 0.54
CA ILE A 27 -3.79 -15.48 0.00
C ILE A 27 -3.25 -14.14 0.47
N THR A 28 -2.79 -13.33 -0.46
CA THR A 28 -2.31 -12.01 -0.11
C THR A 28 -3.50 -11.08 -0.07
N ARG A 29 -3.44 -10.11 0.81
CA ARG A 29 -4.42 -9.04 0.85
C ARG A 29 -3.89 -7.89 0.01
N ARG A 30 -3.81 -8.16 -1.28
CA ARG A 30 -3.27 -7.21 -2.23
C ARG A 30 -4.41 -6.44 -2.87
N HIS A 31 -4.27 -5.14 -2.89
CA HIS A 31 -5.28 -4.26 -3.44
C HIS A 31 -4.66 -3.34 -4.46
N THR A 32 -5.27 -3.29 -5.63
CA THR A 32 -4.86 -2.38 -6.69
C THR A 32 -5.90 -1.28 -6.78
N VAL A 33 -5.47 -0.05 -6.74
CA VAL A 33 -6.39 1.08 -6.72
C VAL A 33 -6.14 1.99 -7.91
N THR A 34 -7.20 2.63 -8.38
CA THR A 34 -7.15 3.57 -9.49
C THR A 34 -7.75 4.91 -9.14
N SER A 35 -8.16 5.10 -7.89
CA SER A 35 -8.66 6.40 -7.45
C SER A 35 -8.32 6.58 -5.98
N VAL A 36 -8.29 7.85 -5.56
CA VAL A 36 -8.02 8.16 -4.16
C VAL A 36 -9.14 7.62 -3.28
N GLU A 37 -10.36 7.65 -3.79
CA GLU A 37 -11.49 7.11 -3.03
C GLU A 37 -11.30 5.63 -2.74
N GLN A 38 -10.85 4.87 -3.73
CA GLN A 38 -10.57 3.45 -3.52
C GLN A 38 -9.50 3.25 -2.46
N LEU A 39 -8.46 4.07 -2.53
CA LEU A 39 -7.37 3.98 -1.56
C LEU A 39 -7.89 4.24 -0.15
N CYS A 40 -8.72 5.23 0.01
CA CYS A 40 -9.27 5.56 1.32
C CYS A 40 -10.25 4.52 1.84
N SER A 41 -10.81 3.71 0.96
CA SER A 41 -11.81 2.72 1.32
C SER A 41 -11.25 1.32 1.54
N LEU A 42 -9.96 1.16 1.43
CA LEU A 42 -9.36 -0.16 1.61
C LEU A 42 -9.51 -0.65 3.04
N PRO A 43 -9.62 -1.97 3.22
CA PRO A 43 -9.68 -2.51 4.57
C PRO A 43 -8.35 -2.33 5.30
N ASP A 44 -8.42 -2.18 6.62
CA ASP A 44 -7.24 -1.92 7.43
C ASP A 44 -6.23 -3.06 7.40
N ASN A 45 -6.65 -4.25 7.01
CA ASN A 45 -5.76 -5.40 7.00
C ASN A 45 -5.08 -5.63 5.66
N ALA A 46 -5.09 -4.63 4.79
CA ALA A 46 -4.39 -4.72 3.51
C ALA A 46 -2.91 -5.00 3.76
N MET A 47 -2.35 -5.89 2.97
CA MET A 47 -0.95 -6.26 3.08
C MET A 47 -0.11 -5.69 1.95
N GLU A 48 -0.70 -5.50 0.79
CA GLU A 48 -0.03 -4.88 -0.34
C GLU A 48 -0.99 -3.90 -0.99
N ILE A 49 -0.51 -2.72 -1.25
CA ILE A 49 -1.28 -1.69 -1.95
C ILE A 49 -0.50 -1.27 -3.17
N VAL A 50 -1.16 -1.32 -4.32
CA VAL A 50 -0.56 -0.94 -5.60
C VAL A 50 -1.44 0.14 -6.21
N VAL A 51 -0.86 1.29 -6.48
CA VAL A 51 -1.52 2.38 -7.20
C VAL A 51 -1.14 2.25 -8.66
N GLU A 52 -2.13 2.12 -9.53
CA GLU A 52 -1.89 1.94 -10.96
C GLU A 52 -1.22 3.18 -11.56
N PRO A 53 -0.41 3.01 -12.59
CA PRO A 53 0.21 4.16 -13.23
C PRO A 53 -0.84 5.12 -13.79
N SER A 54 -0.54 6.40 -13.69
CA SER A 54 -1.37 7.47 -14.20
C SER A 54 -2.78 7.49 -13.62
N THR A 55 -2.89 7.09 -12.34
CA THR A 55 -4.19 7.09 -11.65
C THR A 55 -4.09 7.85 -10.33
N CYS A 56 -5.22 7.96 -9.66
CA CYS A 56 -5.31 8.64 -8.36
C CYS A 56 -4.87 10.09 -8.46
N ASN A 57 -5.20 10.73 -9.58
CA ASN A 57 -4.77 12.09 -9.86
C ASN A 57 -5.88 13.12 -9.65
N GLU A 58 -6.83 12.80 -8.80
CA GLU A 58 -7.88 13.73 -8.42
C GLU A 58 -7.26 14.95 -7.74
N GLU A 59 -7.79 16.10 -8.03
CA GLU A 59 -7.23 17.35 -7.50
C GLU A 59 -7.40 17.46 -5.99
N ASN A 60 -8.33 16.71 -5.43
CA ASN A 60 -8.57 16.76 -4.00
C ASN A 60 -7.86 15.65 -3.24
N ALA A 61 -6.82 15.08 -3.80
CA ALA A 61 -6.13 13.96 -3.16
C ALA A 61 -5.59 14.31 -1.78
N GLY A 62 -4.99 15.48 -1.65
CA GLY A 62 -4.57 16.00 -0.36
C GLY A 62 -3.64 15.06 0.39
N VAL A 63 -4.09 14.58 1.54
CA VAL A 63 -3.27 13.79 2.45
C VAL A 63 -3.49 12.31 2.17
N VAL A 64 -2.39 11.60 1.96
CA VAL A 64 -2.40 10.14 1.86
C VAL A 64 -1.79 9.61 3.15
N ASP A 65 -2.61 9.06 4.02
CA ASP A 65 -2.19 8.59 5.32
C ASP A 65 -2.34 7.08 5.37
N LEU A 66 -1.22 6.39 5.43
CA LEU A 66 -1.21 4.94 5.44
C LEU A 66 -1.11 4.37 6.84
N SER A 67 -1.17 5.20 7.86
CA SER A 67 -0.87 4.78 9.23
C SER A 67 -1.83 3.73 9.78
N ARG A 68 -3.03 3.59 9.21
CA ARG A 68 -4.00 2.61 9.68
C ARG A 68 -3.75 1.20 9.16
N PHE A 69 -2.89 1.06 8.18
CA PHE A 69 -2.67 -0.25 7.55
C PHE A 69 -1.58 -1.01 8.28
N HIS A 70 -1.88 -1.49 9.46
CA HIS A 70 -0.86 -2.09 10.33
C HIS A 70 -0.28 -3.39 9.81
N SER A 71 -0.97 -4.03 8.88
CA SER A 71 -0.47 -5.26 8.26
C SER A 71 0.24 -5.03 6.94
N LEU A 72 0.39 -3.78 6.55
CA LEU A 72 0.94 -3.44 5.24
C LEU A 72 2.41 -3.83 5.17
N LYS A 73 2.76 -4.54 4.11
CA LYS A 73 4.14 -4.96 3.86
C LYS A 73 4.75 -4.27 2.66
N SER A 74 3.92 -3.83 1.72
CA SER A 74 4.41 -3.25 0.48
C SER A 74 3.45 -2.17 0.00
N PHE A 75 4.01 -1.02 -0.35
CA PHE A 75 3.24 0.08 -0.94
C PHE A 75 3.95 0.49 -2.22
N ARG A 76 3.26 0.36 -3.33
CA ARG A 76 3.81 0.70 -4.63
C ARG A 76 2.94 1.69 -5.35
N VAL A 77 3.57 2.69 -5.94
CA VAL A 77 2.88 3.72 -6.70
C VAL A 77 3.45 3.73 -8.11
N GLY A 78 2.60 3.55 -9.09
CA GLY A 78 3.00 3.59 -10.49
C GLY A 78 3.37 5.00 -10.92
N ASP A 79 4.01 5.13 -12.07
CA ASP A 79 4.47 6.41 -12.57
C ASP A 79 3.30 7.37 -12.78
N CYS A 80 3.53 8.63 -12.54
CA CYS A 80 2.56 9.70 -12.79
C CYS A 80 1.26 9.51 -12.02
N SER A 81 1.35 8.98 -10.80
CA SER A 81 0.17 8.74 -9.97
C SER A 81 0.23 9.60 -8.72
N LEU A 82 -0.93 9.80 -8.10
CA LEU A 82 -1.06 10.62 -6.90
C LEU A 82 -0.46 12.01 -7.11
N TYR A 83 -0.65 12.54 -8.30
CA TYR A 83 0.02 13.77 -8.70
C TYR A 83 -0.30 14.94 -7.78
N HIS A 84 -1.54 15.05 -7.34
CA HIS A 84 -1.99 16.17 -6.52
C HIS A 84 -1.92 15.91 -5.03
N ALA A 85 -1.37 14.78 -4.62
CA ALA A 85 -1.21 14.52 -3.19
C ALA A 85 -0.18 15.47 -2.60
N THR A 86 -0.52 16.10 -1.50
CA THR A 86 0.36 17.07 -0.86
C THR A 86 1.07 16.51 0.34
N THR A 87 0.63 15.38 0.87
CA THR A 87 1.23 14.79 2.06
C THR A 87 1.16 13.29 1.97
N LEU A 88 2.25 12.63 2.26
CA LEU A 88 2.29 11.18 2.41
C LEU A 88 2.80 10.86 3.81
N LEU A 89 1.97 10.19 4.58
CA LEU A 89 2.31 9.79 5.94
C LEU A 89 2.41 8.27 6.02
N VAL A 90 3.59 7.79 6.33
CA VAL A 90 3.90 6.38 6.49
C VAL A 90 4.51 6.24 7.87
N ARG A 91 3.68 6.03 8.87
CA ARG A 91 4.15 6.11 10.24
C ARG A 91 3.69 4.93 11.06
N GLY A 92 4.61 4.36 11.83
CA GLY A 92 4.28 3.31 12.76
C GLY A 92 3.90 1.99 12.12
N LEU A 93 4.33 1.73 10.89
CA LEU A 93 3.97 0.52 10.17
C LEU A 93 5.06 -0.52 10.35
N GLU A 94 4.94 -1.31 11.39
CA GLU A 94 6.00 -2.23 11.78
C GLU A 94 6.19 -3.40 10.84
N SER A 95 5.21 -3.70 10.00
CA SER A 95 5.33 -4.79 9.04
C SER A 95 5.77 -4.32 7.66
N LEU A 96 5.83 -3.02 7.44
CA LEU A 96 6.14 -2.48 6.13
C LEU A 96 7.59 -2.74 5.76
N GLN A 97 7.80 -3.34 4.61
CA GLN A 97 9.13 -3.72 4.14
C GLN A 97 9.56 -2.94 2.90
N PHE A 98 8.62 -2.59 2.04
CA PHE A 98 8.96 -1.98 0.76
C PHE A 98 8.05 -0.80 0.47
N VAL A 99 8.65 0.32 0.11
CA VAL A 99 7.94 1.48 -0.44
C VAL A 99 8.59 1.82 -1.76
N ASP A 100 7.82 1.80 -2.82
CA ASP A 100 8.35 1.98 -4.17
C ASP A 100 7.47 3.01 -4.88
N ILE A 101 7.97 4.21 -5.03
CA ILE A 101 7.25 5.32 -5.65
C ILE A 101 7.83 5.53 -7.04
N GLY A 102 6.97 5.52 -8.04
CA GLY A 102 7.40 5.72 -9.42
C GLY A 102 7.80 7.15 -9.71
N MET A 103 8.00 7.46 -10.98
CA MET A 103 8.42 8.78 -11.41
C MET A 103 7.24 9.74 -11.49
N ASN A 104 7.51 11.00 -11.27
CA ASN A 104 6.54 12.08 -11.42
C ASN A 104 5.30 11.89 -10.55
N CYS A 105 5.50 11.39 -9.34
CA CYS A 105 4.43 11.19 -8.39
C CYS A 105 4.44 12.29 -7.33
N MET A 106 3.27 12.55 -6.76
CA MET A 106 3.17 13.41 -5.57
C MET A 106 3.84 14.75 -5.76
N LYS A 107 3.28 15.53 -6.65
CA LYS A 107 3.83 16.82 -6.99
C LYS A 107 2.96 17.98 -6.49
N GLY A 108 2.11 17.70 -5.51
CA GLY A 108 1.34 18.77 -4.91
C GLY A 108 2.25 19.79 -4.26
N ASN A 109 2.02 21.07 -4.57
CA ASN A 109 2.94 22.10 -4.11
C ASN A 109 2.30 23.03 -3.10
N GLU A 110 1.71 22.46 -2.07
CA GLU A 110 1.14 23.23 -0.99
C GLU A 110 2.20 23.66 0.00
N LYS A 111 1.88 24.68 0.78
CA LYS A 111 2.82 25.21 1.75
C LYS A 111 3.31 24.15 2.74
N ASP A 112 2.45 23.23 3.07
CA ASP A 112 2.75 22.24 4.11
C ASP A 112 2.96 20.85 3.54
N SER A 113 3.32 20.76 2.26
CA SER A 113 3.53 19.46 1.66
C SER A 113 4.66 18.73 2.37
N CYS A 114 4.42 17.46 2.63
CA CYS A 114 5.31 16.71 3.52
C CYS A 114 5.32 15.23 3.18
N LEU A 115 6.53 14.68 3.14
CA LEU A 115 6.73 13.23 3.10
C LEU A 115 7.24 12.83 4.47
N SER A 116 6.54 11.93 5.14
CA SER A 116 6.95 11.46 6.45
C SER A 116 6.96 9.94 6.47
N VAL A 117 8.13 9.36 6.69
CA VAL A 117 8.29 7.92 6.87
C VAL A 117 9.01 7.73 8.20
N THR A 118 8.27 7.35 9.22
CA THR A 118 8.82 7.26 10.57
C THR A 118 8.34 6.00 11.25
N ASP A 119 9.18 5.46 12.13
CA ASP A 119 8.83 4.31 12.99
C ASP A 119 8.37 3.09 12.20
N CYS A 120 9.02 2.83 11.08
CA CYS A 120 8.78 1.65 10.27
C CYS A 120 9.97 0.71 10.43
N SER A 121 9.96 -0.07 11.50
CA SER A 121 11.13 -0.81 11.93
C SER A 121 11.52 -1.95 11.00
N SER A 122 10.63 -2.41 10.14
CA SER A 122 10.92 -3.50 9.21
C SER A 122 11.23 -3.02 7.81
N LEU A 123 11.30 -1.72 7.59
CA LEU A 123 11.49 -1.19 6.25
C LEU A 123 12.85 -1.56 5.69
N LEU A 124 12.86 -2.23 4.56
CA LEU A 124 14.07 -2.69 3.90
C LEU A 124 14.46 -1.81 2.72
N SER A 125 13.48 -1.19 2.09
CA SER A 125 13.73 -0.45 0.86
C SER A 125 12.73 0.67 0.70
N LEU A 126 13.23 1.85 0.39
CA LEU A 126 12.43 3.01 0.06
C LEU A 126 12.97 3.57 -1.24
N ASN A 127 12.25 3.35 -2.33
CA ASN A 127 12.65 3.83 -3.65
C ASN A 127 11.72 4.94 -4.09
N ILE A 128 12.29 6.03 -4.53
CA ILE A 128 11.54 7.18 -5.00
C ILE A 128 12.03 7.51 -6.39
N GLY A 129 11.15 7.45 -7.36
CA GLY A 129 11.49 7.71 -8.74
C GLY A 129 11.79 9.19 -9.00
N ALA A 130 12.33 9.45 -10.17
CA ALA A 130 12.74 10.80 -10.54
C ALA A 130 11.55 11.75 -10.53
N CYS A 131 11.81 12.96 -10.11
CA CYS A 131 10.83 14.05 -10.10
C CYS A 131 9.62 13.80 -9.20
N SER A 132 9.71 12.86 -8.30
CA SER A 132 8.68 12.66 -7.29
C SER A 132 9.03 13.48 -6.06
N PHE A 133 8.01 14.04 -5.43
CA PHE A 133 8.16 14.90 -4.25
C PHE A 133 9.01 16.14 -4.51
N CYS A 134 9.21 16.53 -5.77
CA CYS A 134 10.09 17.64 -6.11
C CYS A 134 9.66 18.93 -5.45
N ASP A 135 8.37 19.13 -5.31
CA ASP A 135 7.82 20.37 -4.78
C ASP A 135 7.42 20.25 -3.32
N TYR A 136 7.80 19.15 -2.68
CA TYR A 136 7.47 18.99 -1.27
C TYR A 136 8.39 19.84 -0.42
N VAL A 137 7.83 20.40 0.64
CA VAL A 137 8.53 21.32 1.52
C VAL A 137 9.30 20.59 2.60
N LYS A 138 8.76 19.48 3.09
CA LYS A 138 9.36 18.73 4.17
C LYS A 138 9.55 17.28 3.81
N CYS A 139 10.62 16.71 4.31
CA CYS A 139 10.89 15.29 4.17
C CYS A 139 11.43 14.78 5.49
N ASP A 140 10.68 13.90 6.13
CA ASP A 140 11.02 13.39 7.45
C ASP A 140 11.14 11.87 7.37
N LEU A 141 12.38 11.38 7.39
CA LEU A 141 12.66 9.95 7.28
C LEU A 141 13.42 9.54 8.52
N ARG A 142 12.68 9.10 9.54
CA ARG A 142 13.29 8.82 10.84
C ARG A 142 12.93 7.45 11.37
N SER A 143 13.80 6.95 12.21
CA SER A 143 13.54 5.77 13.02
C SER A 143 13.30 4.53 12.22
N VAL A 144 13.79 4.56 11.04
CA VAL A 144 13.61 3.40 10.22
C VAL A 144 14.51 2.30 10.72
N ASP A 145 15.74 2.65 11.05
CA ASP A 145 16.71 1.67 11.49
C ASP A 145 17.64 2.30 12.50
N ARG A 146 17.45 1.92 13.71
CA ARG A 146 18.26 2.50 14.79
C ARG A 146 19.70 2.01 14.76
N SER A 147 19.95 0.93 14.11
CA SER A 147 21.33 0.46 13.98
C SER A 147 22.16 1.37 13.10
N CYS A 148 21.52 2.17 12.31
CA CYS A 148 22.22 3.15 11.49
C CYS A 148 22.58 4.40 12.25
N GLY A 149 21.96 4.57 13.36
CA GLY A 149 22.03 5.81 14.16
C GLY A 149 23.32 6.06 14.73
#